data_23c02cc360feb9372cccb458b8216053
#
_entry.id   23c02cc360feb9372cccb458b8216053
#
_cell.length_a   1.000
_cell.length_b   1.000
_cell.length_c   1.000
_cell.angle_alpha   90.00
_cell.angle_beta   90.00
_cell.angle_gamma   90.00
#
_symmetry.space_group_name_H-M   'P 1'
#
loop_
_entity.id
_entity.type
_entity.pdbx_description
1 polymer ?
#
loop_
_entity_poly.entity_id
_entity_poly.type
_entity_poly.pdbx_seq_one_letter_code
_entity_poly.pdbx_strand_id
1 'polypeptide(L)'
;FPSAISTDIEENNVVWAKITESRSLDHSMVVFHHWNATARSPQIASFFSRCGITVVEIAMPYHFERSRPGSTHADYMLSPNLGRTIQSMRQAVWDGRKLISWLKSEGYGDISVLGMSLGSWVAGLVAAHEPAVSKASLFLAAGSLADMVWTGRATRLIRESLEPEITLTDLRRAWAPLDLENYAPRLTRPDLDLHVVLAKRDKVVLPELSDSLVERLSDAGA
;
A
#
# COMPACT_ATOMS: atom_id res chain seq x y z
N PHE A 1 0.45 -11.18 -14.75
CA PHE A 1 -0.89 -11.80 -14.69
C PHE A 1 -1.98 -10.75 -14.84
N PRO A 2 -3.22 -11.12 -15.26
CA PRO A 2 -4.34 -10.19 -15.34
C PRO A 2 -4.71 -9.62 -13.97
N SER A 3 -4.95 -8.30 -13.89
CA SER A 3 -5.48 -7.67 -12.68
C SER A 3 -6.85 -8.24 -12.32
N ALA A 4 -7.17 -8.20 -11.03
CA ALA A 4 -8.48 -8.59 -10.53
C ALA A 4 -9.60 -7.60 -10.91
N ILE A 5 -9.22 -6.36 -11.26
CA ILE A 5 -10.14 -5.28 -11.64
C ILE A 5 -9.68 -4.72 -12.99
N SER A 6 -10.58 -4.74 -13.98
CA SER A 6 -10.33 -4.12 -15.27
C SER A 6 -10.69 -2.64 -15.24
N THR A 7 -9.91 -1.84 -15.96
CA THR A 7 -10.07 -0.40 -16.13
C THR A 7 -10.04 -0.03 -17.60
N ASP A 8 -10.32 1.24 -17.93
CA ASP A 8 -10.22 1.81 -19.26
C ASP A 8 -8.77 1.99 -19.78
N ILE A 9 -7.78 1.74 -18.92
CA ILE A 9 -6.35 1.79 -19.25
C ILE A 9 -5.83 0.36 -19.37
N GLU A 10 -5.53 -0.08 -20.59
CA GLU A 10 -5.13 -1.46 -20.89
C GLU A 10 -3.86 -1.87 -20.13
N GLU A 11 -2.86 -1.00 -20.06
CA GLU A 11 -1.60 -1.23 -19.36
C GLU A 11 -1.83 -1.50 -17.87
N ASN A 12 -2.82 -0.83 -17.27
CA ASN A 12 -3.17 -1.01 -15.86
C ASN A 12 -3.83 -2.37 -15.58
N ASN A 13 -4.35 -3.04 -16.60
CA ASN A 13 -5.06 -4.32 -16.46
C ASN A 13 -4.12 -5.54 -16.40
N VAL A 14 -2.81 -5.32 -16.55
CA VAL A 14 -1.79 -6.36 -16.37
C VAL A 14 -0.94 -6.03 -15.16
N VAL A 15 -0.86 -6.96 -14.22
CA VAL A 15 -0.01 -6.82 -13.02
C VAL A 15 1.38 -7.33 -13.33
N TRP A 16 2.35 -6.47 -13.06
CA TRP A 16 3.77 -6.78 -13.17
C TRP A 16 4.40 -6.87 -11.80
N ALA A 17 5.25 -7.85 -11.59
CA ALA A 17 6.04 -7.98 -10.38
C ALA A 17 7.46 -8.42 -10.75
N LYS A 18 8.46 -7.84 -10.07
CA LYS A 18 9.85 -8.23 -10.19
C LYS A 18 10.22 -9.09 -9.00
N ILE A 19 10.69 -10.30 -9.27
CA ILE A 19 11.15 -11.23 -8.24
C ILE A 19 12.67 -11.15 -8.16
N THR A 20 13.19 -11.00 -6.96
CA THR A 20 14.61 -11.14 -6.62
C THR A 20 14.73 -12.31 -5.65
N GLU A 21 15.08 -13.46 -6.17
CA GLU A 21 15.12 -14.71 -5.40
C GLU A 21 16.24 -14.71 -4.36
N SER A 22 15.97 -15.32 -3.22
CA SER A 22 16.96 -15.75 -2.25
C SER A 22 17.41 -17.18 -2.54
N ARG A 23 18.29 -17.72 -1.69
CA ARG A 23 18.74 -19.14 -1.79
C ARG A 23 17.68 -20.12 -1.28
N SER A 24 16.68 -19.66 -0.56
CA SER A 24 15.61 -20.46 0.02
C SER A 24 14.26 -19.85 -0.36
N LEU A 25 13.24 -20.70 -0.46
CA LEU A 25 11.84 -20.28 -0.63
C LEU A 25 11.12 -20.13 0.72
N ASP A 26 11.80 -20.34 1.87
CA ASP A 26 11.15 -20.36 3.19
C ASP A 26 10.53 -19.02 3.59
N HIS A 27 11.10 -17.91 3.09
CA HIS A 27 10.61 -16.56 3.39
C HIS A 27 10.48 -15.72 2.13
N SER A 28 9.35 -15.04 1.99
CA SER A 28 9.11 -14.11 0.88
C SER A 28 8.50 -12.80 1.38
N MET A 29 8.75 -11.72 0.65
CA MET A 29 8.27 -10.38 0.98
C MET A 29 7.72 -9.69 -0.25
N VAL A 30 6.43 -9.31 -0.20
CA VAL A 30 5.80 -8.48 -1.24
C VAL A 30 5.99 -7.02 -0.86
N VAL A 31 6.56 -6.23 -1.77
CA VAL A 31 6.88 -4.82 -1.55
C VAL A 31 5.93 -3.93 -2.34
N PHE A 32 5.23 -3.03 -1.63
CA PHE A 32 4.37 -1.97 -2.17
C PHE A 32 5.10 -0.63 -2.05
N HIS A 33 5.40 -0.04 -3.19
CA HIS A 33 6.17 1.21 -3.28
C HIS A 33 5.33 2.46 -2.93
N HIS A 34 5.99 3.62 -2.79
CA HIS A 34 5.31 4.89 -2.55
C HIS A 34 4.59 5.41 -3.81
N TRP A 35 3.67 6.37 -3.63
CA TRP A 35 3.00 7.06 -4.73
C TRP A 35 4.01 7.80 -5.61
N ASN A 36 3.78 7.81 -6.93
CA ASN A 36 4.67 8.39 -7.93
C ASN A 36 6.11 7.83 -7.92
N ALA A 37 6.30 6.60 -7.46
CA ALA A 37 7.58 5.91 -7.64
C ALA A 37 7.90 5.78 -9.14
N THR A 38 9.12 6.14 -9.51
CA THR A 38 9.58 6.09 -10.91
C THR A 38 10.45 4.86 -11.20
N ALA A 39 10.89 4.17 -10.16
CA ALA A 39 11.70 2.96 -10.26
C ALA A 39 11.47 2.05 -9.04
N ARG A 40 11.69 0.77 -9.22
CA ARG A 40 11.80 -0.21 -8.14
C ARG A 40 13.06 0.03 -7.31
N SER A 41 13.16 -0.58 -6.14
CA SER A 41 14.26 -0.39 -5.18
C SER A 41 15.23 -1.57 -5.18
N PRO A 42 16.16 -1.70 -6.15
CA PRO A 42 17.06 -2.85 -6.24
C PRO A 42 17.93 -3.01 -4.99
N GLN A 43 18.18 -1.94 -4.25
CA GLN A 43 18.94 -1.98 -2.99
C GLN A 43 18.17 -2.75 -1.90
N ILE A 44 16.87 -2.50 -1.76
CA ILE A 44 16.00 -3.24 -0.83
C ILE A 44 15.94 -4.71 -1.25
N ALA A 45 15.67 -4.97 -2.52
CA ALA A 45 15.58 -6.32 -3.05
C ALA A 45 16.88 -7.11 -2.84
N SER A 46 18.02 -6.51 -3.18
CA SER A 46 19.34 -7.12 -3.00
C SER A 46 19.74 -7.33 -1.54
N PHE A 47 19.38 -6.42 -0.65
CA PHE A 47 19.64 -6.56 0.78
C PHE A 47 18.89 -7.76 1.37
N PHE A 48 17.59 -7.79 1.20
CA PHE A 48 16.77 -8.84 1.79
C PHE A 48 16.98 -10.21 1.15
N SER A 49 17.24 -10.28 -0.17
CA SER A 49 17.54 -11.57 -0.82
C SER A 49 18.84 -12.20 -0.29
N ARG A 50 19.84 -11.40 0.04
CA ARG A 50 21.05 -11.87 0.71
C ARG A 50 20.81 -12.31 2.15
N CYS A 51 19.76 -11.78 2.79
CA CYS A 51 19.32 -12.22 4.13
C CYS A 51 18.40 -13.45 4.09
N GLY A 52 18.22 -14.08 2.93
CA GLY A 52 17.40 -15.30 2.80
C GLY A 52 15.90 -15.04 2.54
N ILE A 53 15.52 -13.82 2.18
CA ILE A 53 14.13 -13.44 1.91
C ILE A 53 13.97 -13.15 0.42
N THR A 54 13.15 -13.92 -0.29
CA THR A 54 12.77 -13.59 -1.67
C THR A 54 11.93 -12.34 -1.71
N VAL A 55 12.34 -11.35 -2.51
CA VAL A 55 11.64 -10.05 -2.62
C VAL A 55 10.84 -9.97 -3.90
N VAL A 56 9.58 -9.61 -3.78
CA VAL A 56 8.64 -9.47 -4.91
C VAL A 56 8.12 -8.03 -4.94
N GLU A 57 8.67 -7.21 -5.83
CA GLU A 57 8.28 -5.81 -6.01
C GLU A 57 7.14 -5.69 -7.01
N ILE A 58 5.91 -5.56 -6.51
CA ILE A 58 4.71 -5.41 -7.35
C ILE A 58 4.60 -3.98 -7.91
N ALA A 59 4.21 -3.85 -9.18
CA ALA A 59 3.77 -2.58 -9.73
C ALA A 59 2.33 -2.28 -9.26
N MET A 60 2.16 -1.26 -8.41
CA MET A 60 0.83 -0.80 -8.03
C MET A 60 0.08 -0.20 -9.24
N PRO A 61 -1.25 -0.10 -9.21
CA PRO A 61 -2.00 0.50 -10.31
C PRO A 61 -1.42 1.85 -10.77
N TYR A 62 -1.37 2.05 -12.07
CA TYR A 62 -0.89 3.27 -12.73
C TYR A 62 0.58 3.62 -12.52
N HIS A 63 1.41 2.67 -12.04
CA HIS A 63 2.85 2.87 -11.90
C HIS A 63 3.64 1.92 -12.81
N PHE A 64 4.85 2.31 -13.15
CA PHE A 64 5.81 1.53 -13.96
C PHE A 64 5.18 1.05 -15.27
N GLU A 65 5.15 -0.26 -15.50
CA GLU A 65 4.57 -0.89 -16.69
C GLU A 65 3.05 -0.72 -16.77
N ARG A 66 2.40 -0.29 -15.69
CA ARG A 66 0.96 -0.05 -15.60
C ARG A 66 0.59 1.42 -15.79
N SER A 67 1.57 2.27 -16.10
CA SER A 67 1.33 3.70 -16.28
C SER A 67 0.44 3.97 -17.48
N ARG A 68 -0.42 4.96 -17.35
CA ARG A 68 -1.20 5.46 -18.49
C ARG A 68 -0.26 6.01 -19.57
N PRO A 69 -0.47 5.69 -20.85
CA PRO A 69 0.36 6.21 -21.94
C PRO A 69 0.51 7.73 -21.87
N GLY A 70 1.75 8.21 -21.96
CA GLY A 70 2.08 9.63 -21.91
C GLY A 70 2.01 10.28 -20.50
N SER A 71 1.65 9.53 -19.45
CA SER A 71 1.67 10.05 -18.08
C SER A 71 3.03 9.82 -17.42
N THR A 72 3.52 10.85 -16.71
CA THR A 72 4.71 10.77 -15.86
C THR A 72 4.38 10.63 -14.38
N HIS A 73 3.08 10.67 -14.04
CA HIS A 73 2.58 10.64 -12.67
C HIS A 73 1.42 9.63 -12.57
N ALA A 74 1.30 9.02 -11.40
CA ALA A 74 0.22 8.06 -11.11
C ALA A 74 -1.04 8.77 -10.58
N ASP A 75 -1.52 9.79 -11.31
CA ASP A 75 -2.66 10.63 -10.91
C ASP A 75 -3.96 9.85 -10.78
N TYR A 76 -4.05 8.67 -11.41
CA TYR A 76 -5.21 7.79 -11.32
C TYR A 76 -5.17 6.88 -10.10
N MET A 77 -4.00 6.68 -9.49
CA MET A 77 -3.88 5.92 -8.24
C MET A 77 -4.42 6.72 -7.05
N LEU A 78 -4.09 8.00 -6.98
CA LEU A 78 -4.55 8.93 -5.96
C LEU A 78 -4.94 10.25 -6.66
N SER A 79 -6.23 10.61 -6.62
CA SER A 79 -6.78 11.71 -7.42
C SER A 79 -7.94 12.41 -6.72
N PRO A 80 -8.36 13.61 -7.21
CA PRO A 80 -9.60 14.24 -6.74
C PRO A 80 -10.87 13.47 -7.10
N ASN A 81 -10.81 12.52 -8.04
CA ASN A 81 -11.93 11.64 -8.31
C ASN A 81 -12.01 10.57 -7.20
N LEU A 82 -12.95 10.75 -6.26
CA LEU A 82 -13.09 9.91 -5.06
C LEU A 82 -13.28 8.43 -5.42
N GLY A 83 -14.15 8.15 -6.38
CA GLY A 83 -14.44 6.78 -6.81
C GLY A 83 -13.24 6.10 -7.47
N ARG A 84 -12.46 6.85 -8.25
CA ARG A 84 -11.24 6.33 -8.89
C ARG A 84 -10.18 5.96 -7.85
N THR A 85 -9.96 6.79 -6.86
CA THR A 85 -9.04 6.49 -5.76
C THR A 85 -9.46 5.21 -5.03
N ILE A 86 -10.74 5.06 -4.69
CA ILE A 86 -11.26 3.83 -4.07
C ILE A 86 -11.03 2.62 -4.99
N GLN A 87 -11.34 2.74 -6.27
CA GLN A 87 -11.16 1.66 -7.25
C GLN A 87 -9.69 1.26 -7.36
N SER A 88 -8.79 2.22 -7.43
CA SER A 88 -7.33 1.99 -7.57
C SER A 88 -6.75 1.33 -6.34
N MET A 89 -7.13 1.80 -5.14
CA MET A 89 -6.71 1.17 -3.88
C MET A 89 -7.26 -0.26 -3.75
N ARG A 90 -8.53 -0.44 -4.06
CA ARG A 90 -9.15 -1.77 -4.11
C ARG A 90 -8.45 -2.70 -5.09
N GLN A 91 -8.10 -2.20 -6.28
CA GLN A 91 -7.34 -2.94 -7.29
C GLN A 91 -5.97 -3.36 -6.75
N ALA A 92 -5.22 -2.44 -6.13
CA ALA A 92 -3.92 -2.73 -5.54
C ALA A 92 -3.99 -3.83 -4.48
N VAL A 93 -5.01 -3.79 -3.61
CA VAL A 93 -5.23 -4.81 -2.56
C VAL A 93 -5.55 -6.17 -3.17
N TRP A 94 -6.46 -6.24 -4.14
CA TRP A 94 -6.81 -7.49 -4.81
C TRP A 94 -5.64 -8.09 -5.59
N ASP A 95 -4.88 -7.25 -6.30
CA ASP A 95 -3.71 -7.68 -7.07
C ASP A 95 -2.61 -8.19 -6.12
N GLY A 96 -2.40 -7.54 -4.99
CA GLY A 96 -1.49 -8.00 -3.94
C GLY A 96 -1.89 -9.35 -3.36
N ARG A 97 -3.17 -9.55 -3.02
CA ARG A 97 -3.69 -10.82 -2.52
C ARG A 97 -3.59 -11.94 -3.57
N LYS A 98 -3.87 -11.64 -4.83
CA LYS A 98 -3.71 -12.59 -5.94
C LYS A 98 -2.24 -13.01 -6.12
N LEU A 99 -1.31 -12.06 -5.99
CA LEU A 99 0.13 -12.35 -6.01
C LEU A 99 0.54 -13.26 -4.83
N ILE A 100 0.04 -13.00 -3.63
CA ILE A 100 0.29 -13.82 -2.44
C ILE A 100 -0.24 -15.24 -2.64
N SER A 101 -1.45 -15.38 -3.17
CA SER A 101 -2.01 -16.71 -3.48
C SER A 101 -1.15 -17.47 -4.49
N TRP A 102 -0.61 -16.78 -5.50
CA TRP A 102 0.32 -17.38 -6.45
C TRP A 102 1.64 -17.80 -5.77
N LEU A 103 2.25 -16.93 -4.95
CA LEU A 103 3.46 -17.28 -4.20
C LEU A 103 3.26 -18.54 -3.35
N LYS A 104 2.13 -18.67 -2.67
CA LYS A 104 1.80 -19.88 -1.91
C LYS A 104 1.68 -21.12 -2.81
N SER A 105 1.10 -21.01 -4.00
CA SER A 105 0.98 -22.13 -4.94
C SER A 105 2.32 -22.57 -5.52
N GLU A 106 3.29 -21.65 -5.63
CA GLU A 106 4.66 -21.94 -6.07
C GLU A 106 5.56 -22.47 -4.93
N GLY A 107 5.01 -22.66 -3.73
CA GLY A 107 5.73 -23.23 -2.59
C GLY A 107 6.58 -22.22 -1.80
N TYR A 108 6.38 -20.91 -2.01
CA TYR A 108 7.00 -19.92 -1.15
C TYR A 108 6.42 -19.98 0.27
N GLY A 109 7.32 -19.97 1.25
CA GLY A 109 7.00 -20.09 2.68
C GLY A 109 6.42 -18.81 3.29
N ASP A 110 6.85 -18.50 4.50
CA ASP A 110 6.32 -17.36 5.25
C ASP A 110 6.26 -16.09 4.41
N ILE A 111 5.05 -15.53 4.28
CA ILE A 111 4.81 -14.35 3.47
C ILE A 111 4.73 -13.13 4.35
N SER A 112 5.59 -12.17 4.07
CA SER A 112 5.57 -10.83 4.63
C SER A 112 5.16 -9.79 3.60
N VAL A 113 4.66 -8.65 4.07
CA VAL A 113 4.40 -7.47 3.24
C VAL A 113 5.18 -6.27 3.77
N LEU A 114 5.70 -5.46 2.86
CA LEU A 114 6.34 -4.19 3.18
C LEU A 114 5.68 -3.09 2.35
N GLY A 115 5.26 -2.03 2.99
CA GLY A 115 4.70 -0.86 2.31
C GLY A 115 5.43 0.43 2.69
N MET A 116 5.55 1.34 1.74
CA MET A 116 6.17 2.65 1.96
C MET A 116 5.19 3.77 1.56
N SER A 117 4.92 4.72 2.46
CA SER A 117 3.99 5.83 2.25
C SER A 117 2.64 5.30 1.74
N LEU A 118 2.10 5.71 0.58
CA LEU A 118 0.85 5.14 0.03
C LEU A 118 0.88 3.61 -0.04
N GLY A 119 2.04 3.01 -0.32
CA GLY A 119 2.20 1.56 -0.29
C GLY A 119 1.97 0.94 1.09
N SER A 120 2.14 1.70 2.19
CA SER A 120 1.83 1.21 3.53
C SER A 120 0.33 1.03 3.77
N TRP A 121 -0.54 1.88 3.19
CA TRP A 121 -1.99 1.65 3.18
C TRP A 121 -2.36 0.39 2.43
N VAL A 122 -1.76 0.17 1.24
CA VAL A 122 -2.01 -1.05 0.47
C VAL A 122 -1.53 -2.28 1.23
N ALA A 123 -0.30 -2.26 1.76
CA ALA A 123 0.27 -3.36 2.54
C ALA A 123 -0.56 -3.65 3.80
N GLY A 124 -0.99 -2.62 4.53
CA GLY A 124 -1.85 -2.74 5.71
C GLY A 124 -3.21 -3.34 5.37
N LEU A 125 -3.87 -2.85 4.31
CA LEU A 125 -5.14 -3.40 3.83
C LEU A 125 -4.99 -4.85 3.35
N VAL A 126 -3.89 -5.19 2.65
CA VAL A 126 -3.58 -6.58 2.28
C VAL A 126 -3.41 -7.42 3.53
N ALA A 127 -2.58 -7.01 4.49
CA ALA A 127 -2.36 -7.74 5.74
C ALA A 127 -3.66 -7.94 6.55
N ALA A 128 -4.54 -6.92 6.57
CA ALA A 128 -5.84 -7.02 7.25
C ALA A 128 -6.82 -8.02 6.60
N HIS A 129 -6.66 -8.33 5.30
CA HIS A 129 -7.60 -9.15 4.54
C HIS A 129 -7.01 -10.47 4.03
N GLU A 130 -5.70 -10.71 4.24
CA GLU A 130 -5.01 -11.91 3.76
C GLU A 130 -4.36 -12.65 4.93
N PRO A 131 -5.00 -13.72 5.44
CA PRO A 131 -4.47 -14.47 6.58
C PRO A 131 -3.12 -15.16 6.31
N ALA A 132 -2.76 -15.36 5.06
CA ALA A 132 -1.45 -15.93 4.70
C ALA A 132 -0.27 -14.98 5.00
N VAL A 133 -0.54 -13.70 5.29
CA VAL A 133 0.49 -12.73 5.70
C VAL A 133 0.77 -12.90 7.18
N SER A 134 2.00 -13.31 7.52
CA SER A 134 2.48 -13.50 8.89
C SER A 134 3.20 -12.27 9.45
N LYS A 135 3.71 -11.37 8.57
CA LYS A 135 4.41 -10.16 8.99
C LYS A 135 4.07 -8.98 8.07
N ALA A 136 3.84 -7.81 8.66
CA ALA A 136 3.63 -6.56 7.93
C ALA A 136 4.55 -5.45 8.46
N SER A 137 5.25 -4.77 7.54
CA SER A 137 6.10 -3.62 7.86
C SER A 137 5.57 -2.39 7.12
N LEU A 138 5.04 -1.43 7.87
CA LEU A 138 4.39 -0.23 7.35
C LEU A 138 5.27 0.99 7.61
N PHE A 139 5.91 1.49 6.57
CA PHE A 139 6.82 2.64 6.66
C PHE A 139 6.08 3.92 6.27
N LEU A 140 6.17 4.95 7.11
CA LEU A 140 5.55 6.26 6.90
C LEU A 140 4.03 6.12 6.74
N ALA A 141 3.41 5.31 7.60
CA ALA A 141 1.97 5.06 7.60
C ALA A 141 1.21 6.06 8.47
N ALA A 142 -0.05 6.27 8.15
CA ALA A 142 -1.04 6.88 9.02
C ALA A 142 -2.38 6.14 8.89
N GLY A 143 -3.31 6.43 9.79
CA GLY A 143 -4.60 5.76 9.82
C GLY A 143 -5.52 6.20 8.70
N SER A 144 -5.81 7.50 8.64
CA SER A 144 -6.75 8.08 7.68
C SER A 144 -6.06 8.55 6.40
N LEU A 145 -6.43 7.95 5.26
CA LEU A 145 -5.97 8.40 3.95
C LEU A 145 -6.55 9.79 3.61
N ALA A 146 -7.77 10.07 4.04
CA ALA A 146 -8.42 11.37 3.82
C ALA A 146 -7.65 12.50 4.50
N ASP A 147 -7.26 12.32 5.77
CA ASP A 147 -6.48 13.30 6.51
C ASP A 147 -5.10 13.51 5.90
N MET A 148 -4.42 12.44 5.50
CA MET A 148 -3.13 12.54 4.83
C MET A 148 -3.23 13.35 3.54
N VAL A 149 -4.24 13.12 2.71
CA VAL A 149 -4.44 13.88 1.47
C VAL A 149 -4.79 15.34 1.77
N TRP A 150 -5.57 15.59 2.81
CA TRP A 150 -6.02 16.94 3.16
C TRP A 150 -4.91 17.81 3.77
N THR A 151 -4.00 17.22 4.54
CA THR A 151 -2.95 17.94 5.25
C THR A 151 -1.58 17.85 4.58
N GLY A 152 -1.35 16.80 3.80
CA GLY A 152 -0.05 16.49 3.20
C GLY A 152 0.39 17.51 2.16
N ARG A 153 1.68 17.89 2.20
CA ARG A 153 2.25 18.84 1.24
C ARG A 153 2.27 18.27 -0.19
N ALA A 154 2.52 16.99 -0.35
CA ALA A 154 2.61 16.33 -1.66
C ALA A 154 1.26 16.19 -2.36
N THR A 155 0.16 16.23 -1.61
CA THR A 155 -1.22 16.06 -2.07
C THR A 155 -1.99 17.38 -2.17
N ARG A 156 -1.29 18.51 -2.02
CA ARG A 156 -1.89 19.85 -2.02
C ARG A 156 -2.79 20.11 -3.24
N LEU A 157 -2.37 19.72 -4.43
CA LEU A 157 -3.16 19.93 -5.65
C LEU A 157 -4.46 19.09 -5.67
N ILE A 158 -4.44 17.91 -5.06
CA ILE A 158 -5.65 17.09 -4.88
C ILE A 158 -6.61 17.80 -3.94
N ARG A 159 -6.12 18.28 -2.80
CA ARG A 159 -6.92 19.05 -1.84
C ARG A 159 -7.52 20.28 -2.49
N GLU A 160 -6.71 21.12 -3.14
CA GLU A 160 -7.17 22.35 -3.82
C GLU A 160 -8.28 22.09 -4.86
N SER A 161 -8.28 20.91 -5.48
CA SER A 161 -9.35 20.49 -6.39
C SER A 161 -10.62 20.03 -5.66
N LEU A 162 -10.50 19.55 -4.42
CA LEU A 162 -11.62 19.02 -3.64
C LEU A 162 -12.30 20.10 -2.78
N GLU A 163 -11.54 21.01 -2.19
CA GLU A 163 -12.03 22.04 -1.24
C GLU A 163 -13.24 22.87 -1.74
N PRO A 164 -13.37 23.20 -3.03
CA PRO A 164 -14.56 23.92 -3.52
C PRO A 164 -15.85 23.09 -3.51
N GLU A 165 -15.74 21.76 -3.53
CA GLU A 165 -16.86 20.85 -3.75
C GLU A 165 -17.26 20.04 -2.51
N ILE A 166 -16.29 19.72 -1.64
CA ILE A 166 -16.51 18.86 -0.48
C ILE A 166 -15.68 19.30 0.73
N THR A 167 -16.13 18.89 1.92
CA THR A 167 -15.36 19.08 3.17
C THR A 167 -14.46 17.89 3.47
N LEU A 168 -13.49 18.05 4.40
CA LEU A 168 -12.72 16.94 4.94
C LEU A 168 -13.62 15.84 5.54
N THR A 169 -14.72 16.22 6.18
CA THR A 169 -15.67 15.26 6.74
C THR A 169 -16.32 14.40 5.66
N ASP A 170 -16.65 14.98 4.52
CA ASP A 170 -17.20 14.24 3.38
C ASP A 170 -16.15 13.29 2.80
N LEU A 171 -14.90 13.75 2.69
CA LEU A 171 -13.80 12.93 2.21
C LEU A 171 -13.52 11.74 3.16
N ARG A 172 -13.49 11.97 4.48
CA ARG A 172 -13.36 10.90 5.49
C ARG A 172 -14.46 9.86 5.35
N ARG A 173 -15.70 10.31 5.17
CA ARG A 173 -16.84 9.40 4.97
C ARG A 173 -16.70 8.59 3.68
N ALA A 174 -16.32 9.23 2.57
CA ALA A 174 -16.17 8.58 1.29
C ALA A 174 -15.02 7.55 1.29
N TRP A 175 -13.89 7.87 1.94
CA TRP A 175 -12.71 7.03 1.96
C TRP A 175 -12.54 6.18 3.23
N ALA A 176 -13.52 6.14 4.12
CA ALA A 176 -13.50 5.30 5.32
C ALA A 176 -13.10 3.84 5.06
N PRO A 177 -13.48 3.18 3.94
CA PRO A 177 -13.01 1.83 3.64
C PRO A 177 -11.50 1.72 3.36
N LEU A 178 -10.80 2.83 3.19
CA LEU A 178 -9.35 2.89 2.96
C LEU A 178 -8.55 3.16 4.24
N ASP A 179 -9.21 3.58 5.31
CA ASP A 179 -8.56 3.96 6.57
C ASP A 179 -8.09 2.72 7.35
N LEU A 180 -6.79 2.65 7.65
CA LEU A 180 -6.19 1.53 8.39
C LEU A 180 -6.74 1.41 9.81
N GLU A 181 -7.12 2.52 10.44
CA GLU A 181 -7.70 2.54 11.79
C GLU A 181 -8.97 1.70 11.89
N ASN A 182 -9.76 1.62 10.81
CA ASN A 182 -10.96 0.78 10.76
C ASN A 182 -10.66 -0.72 10.75
N TYR A 183 -9.42 -1.08 10.49
CA TYR A 183 -8.95 -2.48 10.45
C TYR A 183 -8.02 -2.82 11.61
N ALA A 184 -7.89 -1.96 12.63
CA ALA A 184 -7.02 -2.19 13.76
C ALA A 184 -7.20 -3.59 14.40
N PRO A 185 -8.41 -4.11 14.65
CA PRO A 185 -8.57 -5.47 15.19
C PRO A 185 -8.05 -6.59 14.28
N ARG A 186 -7.99 -6.35 12.98
CA ARG A 186 -7.42 -7.31 12.02
C ARG A 186 -5.90 -7.18 11.90
N LEU A 187 -5.39 -5.97 12.09
CA LEU A 187 -3.96 -5.68 12.05
C LEU A 187 -3.25 -6.08 13.35
N THR A 188 -4.00 -6.23 14.44
CA THR A 188 -3.49 -6.69 15.74
C THR A 188 -3.84 -8.14 16.05
N ARG A 189 -4.20 -8.94 15.03
CA ARG A 189 -4.47 -10.35 15.21
C ARG A 189 -3.21 -11.11 15.69
N PRO A 190 -3.34 -12.15 16.53
CA PRO A 190 -2.20 -12.82 17.17
C PRO A 190 -1.19 -13.48 16.22
N ASP A 191 -1.60 -13.80 15.00
CA ASP A 191 -0.78 -14.44 13.97
C ASP A 191 -0.14 -13.46 12.98
N LEU A 192 -0.23 -12.14 13.24
CA LEU A 192 0.40 -11.09 12.45
C LEU A 192 1.42 -10.33 13.28
N ASP A 193 2.69 -10.40 12.90
CA ASP A 193 3.75 -9.54 13.42
C ASP A 193 3.73 -8.20 12.69
N LEU A 194 3.18 -7.16 13.32
CA LEU A 194 3.01 -5.83 12.73
C LEU A 194 4.09 -4.86 13.21
N HIS A 195 4.82 -4.27 12.27
CA HIS A 195 5.78 -3.20 12.51
C HIS A 195 5.33 -1.92 11.84
N VAL A 196 5.22 -0.83 12.61
CA VAL A 196 4.92 0.51 12.08
C VAL A 196 6.16 1.39 12.30
N VAL A 197 6.71 1.92 11.21
CA VAL A 197 7.93 2.75 11.22
C VAL A 197 7.56 4.17 10.82
N LEU A 198 7.77 5.10 11.73
CA LEU A 198 7.34 6.50 11.60
C LEU A 198 8.54 7.43 11.48
N ALA A 199 8.34 8.59 10.84
CA ALA A 199 9.33 9.66 10.76
C ALA A 199 8.85 10.88 11.54
N LYS A 200 9.56 11.22 12.63
CA LYS A 200 9.21 12.34 13.53
C LYS A 200 9.18 13.74 12.87
N ARG A 201 9.69 13.88 11.66
CA ARG A 201 9.76 15.15 10.90
C ARG A 201 9.19 15.01 9.50
N ASP A 202 8.26 14.05 9.30
CA ASP A 202 7.57 13.90 8.02
C ASP A 202 6.70 15.14 7.74
N LYS A 203 6.74 15.60 6.50
CA LYS A 203 5.94 16.75 6.02
C LYS A 203 4.88 16.34 5.01
N VAL A 204 4.79 15.05 4.72
CA VAL A 204 3.82 14.45 3.80
C VAL A 204 2.80 13.66 4.60
N VAL A 205 3.28 12.71 5.41
CA VAL A 205 2.48 12.02 6.42
C VAL A 205 2.83 12.65 7.77
N LEU A 206 1.97 13.54 8.24
CA LEU A 206 2.25 14.28 9.47
C LEU A 206 2.35 13.35 10.67
N PRO A 207 3.29 13.61 11.61
CA PRO A 207 3.51 12.75 12.78
C PRO A 207 2.24 12.47 13.58
N GLU A 208 1.37 13.47 13.77
CA GLU A 208 0.12 13.34 14.52
C GLU A 208 -0.86 12.33 13.89
N LEU A 209 -0.84 12.18 12.56
CA LEU A 209 -1.67 11.17 11.87
C LEU A 209 -1.11 9.76 12.06
N SER A 210 0.21 9.67 12.17
CA SER A 210 0.90 8.42 12.45
C SER A 210 0.70 7.99 13.91
N ASP A 211 0.77 8.95 14.84
CA ASP A 211 0.55 8.72 16.27
C ASP A 211 -0.88 8.23 16.53
N SER A 212 -1.90 8.82 15.85
CA SER A 212 -3.29 8.36 15.91
C SER A 212 -3.43 6.89 15.49
N LEU A 213 -2.76 6.47 14.42
CA LEU A 213 -2.76 5.06 14.01
C LEU A 213 -2.16 4.16 15.11
N VAL A 214 -1.02 4.55 15.69
CA VAL A 214 -0.35 3.76 16.74
C VAL A 214 -1.25 3.65 17.97
N GLU A 215 -1.87 4.74 18.42
CA GLU A 215 -2.83 4.72 19.53
C GLU A 215 -3.99 3.76 19.22
N ARG A 216 -4.56 3.84 18.04
CA ARG A 216 -5.68 2.98 17.62
C ARG A 216 -5.31 1.50 17.57
N LEU A 217 -4.09 1.18 17.12
CA LEU A 217 -3.57 -0.19 17.13
C LEU A 217 -3.35 -0.68 18.57
N SER A 218 -2.77 0.16 19.44
CA SER A 218 -2.54 -0.18 20.85
C SER A 218 -3.85 -0.46 21.58
N ASP A 219 -4.88 0.35 21.35
CA ASP A 219 -6.23 0.14 21.92
C ASP A 219 -6.89 -1.16 21.44
N ALA A 220 -6.52 -1.63 20.25
CA ALA A 220 -7.02 -2.87 19.69
C ALA A 220 -6.26 -4.12 20.16
N GLY A 221 -5.20 -3.97 20.95
CA GLY A 221 -4.46 -5.08 21.59
C GLY A 221 -3.13 -5.43 20.96
N ALA A 222 -2.47 -4.48 20.25
CA ALA A 222 -1.11 -4.66 19.70
C ALA A 222 -0.04 -4.35 20.75
#